data_1216eb1220246fbda8f474dcd7bfe7f3
#
_entry.id   1216eb1220246fbda8f474dcd7bfe7f3
#
_cell.length_a   1.000
_cell.length_b   1.000
_cell.length_c   1.000
_cell.angle_alpha   90.00
_cell.angle_beta   90.00
_cell.angle_gamma   90.00
#
_symmetry.space_group_name_H-M   'P 1'
#
loop_
_entity.id
_entity.type
_entity.pdbx_description
1 polymer ?
#
loop_
_entity_poly.entity_id
_entity_poly.type
_entity_poly.pdbx_seq_one_letter_code
_entity_poly.pdbx_strand_id
1 'polypeptide(L)'
;MADAAPFSPQLIATAQNARGLELLMLFGSRARRDSHPESDWDFAYIATDAFDPAAFIGSIAGTVGSDRIDLVDLNRAGGLIRYRVARDGWAVFEAQPGFADRFQLEAVRFWCDAESVLQRGYDEVLAELTP
;
A
#
# COMPACT_ATOMS: atom_id res chain seq x y z
N MET A 1 -23.55 -8.19 -2.74
CA MET A 1 -23.18 -7.38 -1.58
C MET A 1 -21.68 -7.06 -1.65
N ALA A 2 -21.35 -5.83 -1.39
CA ALA A 2 -19.94 -5.46 -1.26
C ALA A 2 -19.33 -6.11 -0.02
N ASP A 3 -18.08 -6.56 -0.10
CA ASP A 3 -17.37 -7.08 1.06
C ASP A 3 -17.16 -5.97 2.10
N ALA A 4 -17.30 -6.32 3.36
CA ALA A 4 -16.94 -5.41 4.44
C ALA A 4 -15.43 -5.16 4.43
N ALA A 5 -15.01 -3.95 4.74
CA ALA A 5 -13.60 -3.60 4.84
C ALA A 5 -12.91 -4.46 5.93
N PRO A 6 -11.66 -4.90 5.70
CA PRO A 6 -10.93 -5.74 6.65
C PRO A 6 -10.30 -4.95 7.80
N PHE A 7 -10.93 -3.86 8.21
CA PHE A 7 -10.48 -3.01 9.31
C PHE A 7 -11.66 -2.31 9.97
N SER A 8 -11.44 -1.85 11.20
CA SER A 8 -12.49 -1.25 12.03
C SER A 8 -12.65 0.26 11.78
N PRO A 9 -13.81 0.83 12.14
CA PRO A 9 -13.97 2.30 12.14
C PRO A 9 -12.96 3.03 13.04
N GLN A 10 -12.46 2.39 14.09
CA GLN A 10 -11.46 2.96 14.98
C GLN A 10 -10.13 3.18 14.24
N LEU A 11 -9.79 2.30 13.30
CA LEU A 11 -8.58 2.48 12.50
C LEU A 11 -8.72 3.71 11.57
N ILE A 12 -9.89 3.89 10.99
CA ILE A 12 -10.19 5.09 10.18
C ILE A 12 -10.04 6.34 11.03
N ALA A 13 -10.58 6.36 12.24
CA ALA A 13 -10.48 7.50 13.14
C ALA A 13 -9.03 7.80 13.52
N THR A 14 -8.22 6.78 13.78
CA THR A 14 -6.79 6.93 14.05
C THR A 14 -6.08 7.60 12.87
N ALA A 15 -6.37 7.18 11.66
CA ALA A 15 -5.79 7.77 10.45
C ALA A 15 -6.25 9.22 10.25
N GLN A 16 -7.53 9.49 10.46
CA GLN A 16 -8.09 10.86 10.33
C GLN A 16 -7.43 11.85 11.28
N ASN A 17 -7.00 11.40 12.45
CA ASN A 17 -6.37 12.25 13.45
C ASN A 17 -4.85 12.36 13.26
N ALA A 18 -4.27 11.67 12.30
CA ALA A 18 -2.84 11.71 12.05
C ALA A 18 -2.47 12.94 11.22
N ARG A 19 -1.68 13.83 11.82
CA ARG A 19 -1.25 15.07 11.16
C ARG A 19 -0.38 14.75 9.94
N GLY A 20 -0.71 15.37 8.81
CA GLY A 20 0.09 15.27 7.60
C GLY A 20 -0.13 14.01 6.78
N LEU A 21 -0.95 13.09 7.25
CA LEU A 21 -1.27 11.87 6.50
C LEU A 21 -2.18 12.22 5.31
N GLU A 22 -1.80 11.78 4.12
CA GLU A 22 -2.57 12.01 2.89
C GLU A 22 -3.25 10.74 2.38
N LEU A 23 -2.62 9.59 2.56
CA LEU A 23 -3.15 8.29 2.15
C LEU A 23 -2.68 7.21 3.12
N LEU A 24 -3.57 6.33 3.51
CA LEU A 24 -3.23 5.11 4.23
C LEU A 24 -3.89 3.92 3.55
N MET A 25 -3.09 2.95 3.18
CA MET A 25 -3.54 1.70 2.58
C MET A 25 -3.21 0.53 3.52
N LEU A 26 -4.14 -0.40 3.65
CA LEU A 26 -3.87 -1.72 4.25
C LEU A 26 -3.59 -2.70 3.11
N PHE A 27 -2.49 -3.44 3.19
CA PHE A 27 -2.17 -4.45 2.19
C PHE A 27 -1.69 -5.73 2.87
N GLY A 28 -1.13 -6.68 2.12
CA GLY A 28 -0.66 -7.94 2.67
C GLY A 28 -1.78 -8.91 3.05
N SER A 29 -1.49 -9.85 3.93
CA SER A 29 -2.39 -10.95 4.25
C SER A 29 -3.71 -10.49 4.87
N ARG A 30 -3.70 -9.41 5.66
CA ARG A 30 -4.92 -8.91 6.27
C ARG A 30 -5.85 -8.26 5.25
N ALA A 31 -5.29 -7.64 4.21
CA ALA A 31 -6.09 -7.09 3.11
C ALA A 31 -6.67 -8.21 2.24
N ARG A 32 -5.90 -9.29 2.01
CA ARG A 32 -6.34 -10.46 1.25
C ARG A 32 -7.24 -11.40 2.04
N ARG A 33 -7.38 -11.18 3.36
CA ARG A 33 -8.18 -12.01 4.28
C ARG A 33 -7.67 -13.45 4.43
N ASP A 34 -6.36 -13.66 4.24
CA ASP A 34 -5.69 -14.93 4.49
C ASP A 34 -4.79 -14.87 5.72
N SER A 35 -5.07 -13.93 6.61
CA SER A 35 -4.33 -13.73 7.85
C SER A 35 -4.80 -14.65 8.97
N HIS A 36 -3.95 -14.77 9.99
CA HIS A 36 -4.27 -15.39 11.28
C HIS A 36 -4.00 -14.37 12.40
N PRO A 37 -4.40 -14.66 13.67
CA PRO A 37 -4.31 -13.65 14.74
C PRO A 37 -2.91 -13.07 14.97
N GLU A 38 -1.85 -13.80 14.62
CA GLU A 38 -0.46 -13.34 14.78
C GLU A 38 0.12 -12.73 13.51
N SER A 39 -0.65 -12.61 12.43
CA SER A 39 -0.19 -12.00 11.18
C SER A 39 0.15 -10.53 11.38
N ASP A 40 1.19 -10.07 10.66
CA ASP A 40 1.56 -8.68 10.63
C ASP A 40 0.44 -7.83 10.03
N TRP A 41 0.39 -6.57 10.47
CA TRP A 41 -0.42 -5.55 9.84
C TRP A 41 0.47 -4.74 8.90
N ASP A 42 0.22 -4.86 7.60
CA ASP A 42 1.01 -4.20 6.57
C ASP A 42 0.28 -2.96 6.07
N PHE A 43 0.83 -1.80 6.40
CA PHE A 43 0.29 -0.51 5.96
C PHE A 43 1.28 0.20 5.06
N ALA A 44 0.75 0.98 4.14
CA ALA A 44 1.51 1.86 3.28
C ALA A 44 0.89 3.25 3.30
N TYR A 45 1.72 4.29 3.25
CA TYR A 45 1.24 5.66 3.40
C TYR A 45 1.90 6.62 2.42
N ILE A 46 1.20 7.72 2.18
CA ILE A 46 1.74 8.95 1.59
C ILE A 46 1.42 10.07 2.56
N ALA A 47 2.40 10.91 2.86
CA ALA A 47 2.23 11.96 3.85
C ALA A 47 3.13 13.15 3.55
N THR A 48 2.81 14.29 4.18
CA THR A 48 3.65 15.48 4.19
C THR A 48 4.74 15.35 5.25
N ASP A 49 5.67 16.31 5.29
CA ASP A 49 6.74 16.37 6.30
C ASP A 49 6.23 16.54 7.72
N ALA A 50 4.97 16.97 7.89
CA ALA A 50 4.35 17.11 9.21
C ALA A 50 4.00 15.76 9.86
N PHE A 51 4.00 14.67 9.09
CA PHE A 51 3.64 13.34 9.57
C PHE A 51 4.80 12.71 10.34
N ASP A 52 4.48 12.11 11.49
CA ASP A 52 5.44 11.38 12.32
C ASP A 52 5.14 9.87 12.23
N PRO A 53 5.89 9.13 11.40
CA PRO A 53 5.65 7.69 11.24
C PRO A 53 5.78 6.89 12.53
N ALA A 54 6.76 7.20 13.37
CA ALA A 54 7.00 6.46 14.61
C ALA A 54 5.83 6.63 15.58
N ALA A 55 5.34 7.85 15.75
CA ALA A 55 4.18 8.12 16.58
C ALA A 55 2.93 7.44 16.04
N PHE A 56 2.78 7.40 14.72
CA PHE A 56 1.63 6.78 14.07
C PHE A 56 1.63 5.26 14.26
N ILE A 57 2.79 4.60 14.19
CA ILE A 57 2.91 3.17 14.48
C ILE A 57 2.38 2.87 15.87
N GLY A 58 2.74 3.68 16.86
CA GLY A 58 2.24 3.52 18.24
C GLY A 58 0.72 3.66 18.32
N SER A 59 0.16 4.64 17.61
CA SER A 59 -1.30 4.85 17.57
C SER A 59 -2.03 3.67 16.91
N ILE A 60 -1.50 3.16 15.80
CA ILE A 60 -2.09 2.00 15.12
C ILE A 60 -2.01 0.77 16.02
N ALA A 61 -0.86 0.53 16.64
CA ALA A 61 -0.66 -0.62 17.52
C ALA A 61 -1.71 -0.64 18.64
N GLY A 62 -1.98 0.50 19.25
CA GLY A 62 -3.04 0.63 20.25
C GLY A 62 -4.43 0.36 19.69
N THR A 63 -4.67 0.77 18.43
CA THR A 63 -5.98 0.61 17.79
C THR A 63 -6.26 -0.84 17.40
N VAL A 64 -5.28 -1.51 16.79
CA VAL A 64 -5.45 -2.89 16.30
C VAL A 64 -5.11 -3.95 17.35
N GLY A 65 -4.51 -3.55 18.46
CA GLY A 65 -4.15 -4.48 19.54
C GLY A 65 -2.97 -5.39 19.20
N SER A 66 -2.04 -4.93 18.37
CA SER A 66 -0.86 -5.68 17.96
C SER A 66 0.33 -4.76 17.83
N ASP A 67 1.52 -5.23 18.16
CA ASP A 67 2.77 -4.51 17.94
C ASP A 67 3.45 -4.90 16.63
N ARG A 68 2.86 -5.82 15.87
CA ARG A 68 3.38 -6.27 14.58
C ARG A 68 2.84 -5.39 13.46
N ILE A 69 3.38 -4.19 13.37
CA ILE A 69 2.98 -3.17 12.41
C ILE A 69 4.14 -2.88 11.46
N ASP A 70 3.92 -3.08 10.18
CA ASP A 70 4.83 -2.63 9.13
C ASP A 70 4.21 -1.39 8.46
N LEU A 71 4.99 -0.34 8.33
CA LEU A 71 4.54 0.92 7.74
C LEU A 71 5.52 1.33 6.64
N VAL A 72 5.05 1.28 5.40
CA VAL A 72 5.87 1.54 4.20
C VAL A 72 5.57 2.94 3.66
N ASP A 73 6.64 3.71 3.44
CA ASP A 73 6.53 5.02 2.78
C ASP A 73 6.46 4.81 1.26
N LEU A 74 5.28 5.06 0.66
CA LEU A 74 5.07 4.86 -0.78
C LEU A 74 5.88 5.82 -1.65
N ASN A 75 6.27 6.98 -1.13
CA ASN A 75 7.12 7.91 -1.87
C ASN A 75 8.55 7.39 -2.02
N ARG A 76 8.96 6.46 -1.15
CA ARG A 76 10.29 5.84 -1.19
C ARG A 76 10.28 4.40 -1.69
N ALA A 77 9.12 3.81 -1.83
CA ALA A 77 8.97 2.42 -2.24
C ALA A 77 9.26 2.24 -3.72
N GLY A 78 9.83 1.10 -4.08
CA GLY A 78 10.04 0.72 -5.48
C GLY A 78 8.74 0.35 -6.17
N GLY A 79 8.81 0.22 -7.51
CA GLY A 79 7.64 -0.03 -8.35
C GLY A 79 6.88 -1.31 -8.00
N LEU A 80 7.58 -2.38 -7.62
CA LEU A 80 6.94 -3.65 -7.27
C LEU A 80 6.11 -3.54 -5.99
N ILE A 81 6.65 -2.89 -4.96
CA ILE A 81 5.92 -2.69 -3.70
C ILE A 81 4.69 -1.80 -3.94
N ARG A 82 4.86 -0.70 -4.68
CA ARG A 82 3.75 0.18 -5.05
C ARG A 82 2.67 -0.58 -5.82
N TYR A 83 3.06 -1.43 -6.75
CA TYR A 83 2.14 -2.27 -7.51
C TYR A 83 1.36 -3.24 -6.61
N ARG A 84 2.06 -3.91 -5.68
CA ARG A 84 1.41 -4.85 -4.74
C ARG A 84 0.40 -4.14 -3.85
N VAL A 85 0.76 -2.96 -3.35
CA VAL A 85 -0.16 -2.14 -2.55
C VAL A 85 -1.38 -1.73 -3.37
N ALA A 86 -1.16 -1.32 -4.62
CA ALA A 86 -2.25 -0.92 -5.51
C ALA A 86 -3.18 -2.09 -5.85
N ARG A 87 -2.61 -3.28 -6.10
CA ARG A 87 -3.39 -4.47 -6.49
C ARG A 87 -4.23 -5.02 -5.34
N ASP A 88 -3.63 -5.17 -4.16
CA ASP A 88 -4.24 -5.89 -3.03
C ASP A 88 -4.79 -4.96 -1.95
N GLY A 89 -4.43 -3.68 -2.00
CA GLY A 89 -4.67 -2.77 -0.89
C GLY A 89 -6.10 -2.25 -0.81
N TRP A 90 -6.48 -1.96 0.44
CA TRP A 90 -7.71 -1.25 0.77
C TRP A 90 -7.35 0.15 1.26
N ALA A 91 -8.02 1.16 0.75
CA ALA A 91 -7.87 2.52 1.26
C ALA A 91 -8.53 2.61 2.64
N VAL A 92 -7.73 2.84 3.67
CA VAL A 92 -8.21 3.11 5.02
C VAL A 92 -8.59 4.59 5.15
N PHE A 93 -7.78 5.45 4.56
CA PHE A 93 -7.95 6.90 4.64
C PHE A 93 -7.35 7.58 3.41
N GLU A 94 -8.03 8.58 2.92
CA GLU A 94 -7.50 9.52 1.93
C GLU A 94 -7.88 10.94 2.34
N ALA A 95 -6.93 11.86 2.28
CA ALA A 95 -7.16 13.25 2.65
C ALA A 95 -8.04 13.99 1.65
N GLN A 96 -8.02 13.53 0.40
CA GLN A 96 -8.84 14.09 -0.68
C GLN A 96 -9.54 12.97 -1.44
N PRO A 97 -10.81 13.16 -1.80
CA PRO A 97 -11.53 12.16 -2.59
C PRO A 97 -10.80 11.83 -3.90
N GLY A 98 -10.64 10.55 -4.18
CA GLY A 98 -9.97 10.08 -5.38
C GLY A 98 -8.46 9.91 -5.28
N PHE A 99 -7.85 10.25 -4.15
CA PHE A 99 -6.40 10.11 -3.97
C PHE A 99 -5.97 8.65 -4.10
N ALA A 100 -6.69 7.75 -3.44
CA ALA A 100 -6.39 6.31 -3.50
C ALA A 100 -6.53 5.76 -4.92
N ASP A 101 -7.59 6.13 -5.63
CA ASP A 101 -7.82 5.69 -7.00
C ASP A 101 -6.70 6.16 -7.93
N ARG A 102 -6.27 7.41 -7.80
CA ARG A 102 -5.16 7.93 -8.60
C ARG A 102 -3.86 7.19 -8.31
N PHE A 103 -3.56 6.96 -7.04
CA PHE A 103 -2.38 6.20 -6.66
C PHE A 103 -2.41 4.80 -7.27
N GLN A 104 -3.54 4.10 -7.14
CA GLN A 104 -3.69 2.74 -7.65
C GLN A 104 -3.49 2.69 -9.17
N LEU A 105 -4.09 3.62 -9.89
CA LEU A 105 -3.97 3.68 -11.34
C LEU A 105 -2.53 3.97 -11.78
N GLU A 106 -1.87 4.93 -11.16
CA GLU A 106 -0.49 5.29 -11.47
C GLU A 106 0.48 4.14 -11.19
N ALA A 107 0.31 3.47 -10.06
CA ALA A 107 1.19 2.35 -9.67
C ALA A 107 1.04 1.17 -10.62
N VAL A 108 -0.19 0.84 -11.03
CA VAL A 108 -0.45 -0.24 -11.97
C VAL A 108 0.10 0.11 -13.36
N ARG A 109 -0.14 1.33 -13.83
CA ARG A 109 0.39 1.77 -15.12
C ARG A 109 1.91 1.74 -15.17
N PHE A 110 2.55 2.27 -14.12
CA PHE A 110 4.01 2.26 -14.04
C PHE A 110 4.55 0.84 -14.11
N TRP A 111 3.98 -0.08 -13.35
CA TRP A 111 4.44 -1.47 -13.32
C TRP A 111 4.22 -2.18 -14.67
N CYS A 112 3.05 -1.99 -15.29
CA CYS A 112 2.75 -2.59 -16.58
C CYS A 112 3.70 -2.07 -17.68
N ASP A 113 4.01 -0.77 -17.67
CA ASP A 113 4.94 -0.19 -18.62
C ASP A 113 6.37 -0.72 -18.41
N ALA A 114 6.82 -0.81 -17.15
CA ALA A 114 8.13 -1.34 -16.82
C ALA A 114 8.25 -2.83 -17.22
N GLU A 115 7.22 -3.62 -16.94
CA GLU A 115 7.17 -5.03 -17.30
C GLU A 115 7.24 -5.21 -18.82
N SER A 116 6.52 -4.38 -19.58
CA SER A 116 6.55 -4.40 -21.04
C SER A 116 7.94 -4.07 -21.59
N VAL A 117 8.63 -3.10 -21.02
CA VAL A 117 9.99 -2.75 -21.40
C VAL A 117 10.95 -3.91 -21.12
N LEU A 118 10.84 -4.53 -19.95
CA LEU A 118 11.67 -5.68 -19.59
C LEU A 118 11.42 -6.87 -20.56
N GLN A 119 10.17 -7.13 -20.89
CA GLN A 119 9.82 -8.22 -21.81
C GLN A 119 10.40 -7.97 -23.20
N ARG A 120 10.31 -6.75 -23.71
CA ARG A 120 10.92 -6.40 -25.01
C ARG A 120 12.43 -6.57 -24.97
N GLY A 121 13.07 -6.18 -23.89
CA GLY A 121 14.51 -6.38 -23.72
C GLY A 121 14.90 -7.85 -23.74
N TYR A 122 14.14 -8.70 -23.07
CA TYR A 122 14.35 -10.16 -23.13
C TYR A 122 14.18 -10.71 -24.56
N ASP A 123 13.14 -10.27 -25.26
CA ASP A 123 12.86 -10.73 -26.61
C ASP A 123 14.01 -10.33 -27.57
N GLU A 124 14.55 -9.13 -27.42
CA GLU A 124 15.70 -8.67 -28.21
C GLU A 124 16.96 -9.51 -27.93
N VAL A 125 17.25 -9.79 -26.66
CA VAL A 125 18.39 -10.63 -26.29
C VAL A 125 18.24 -12.03 -26.85
N LEU A 126 17.05 -12.62 -26.75
CA LEU A 126 16.78 -13.94 -27.28
C LEU A 126 16.93 -13.98 -28.80
N ALA A 127 16.50 -12.94 -29.50
CA ALA A 127 16.65 -12.82 -30.96
C ALA A 127 18.15 -12.78 -31.36
N GLU A 128 18.98 -12.09 -30.59
CA GLU A 128 20.44 -12.04 -30.82
C GLU A 128 21.13 -13.40 -30.59
N LEU A 129 20.59 -14.21 -29.70
CA LEU A 129 21.15 -15.53 -29.37
C LEU A 129 20.69 -16.64 -30.31
N THR A 130 19.69 -16.37 -31.13
CA THR A 130 19.16 -17.35 -32.09
C THR A 130 19.89 -17.22 -33.42
N PRO A 131 20.52 -18.31 -33.92
CA PRO A 131 21.23 -18.28 -35.23
C PRO A 131 20.30 -17.95 -36.40
#